data_551e592f57e0fca40c2c259ff54b2713
#
_entry.id   551e592f57e0fca40c2c259ff54b2713
#
_cell.length_a   1.000
_cell.length_b   1.000
_cell.length_c   1.000
_cell.angle_alpha   90.00
_cell.angle_beta   90.00
_cell.angle_gamma   90.00
#
_symmetry.space_group_name_H-M   'P 1'
#
loop_
_entity.id
_entity.type
_entity.pdbx_description
1 polymer ?
#
loop_
_entity_poly.entity_id
_entity_poly.type
_entity_poly.pdbx_seq_one_letter_code
_entity_poly.pdbx_strand_id
1 'polypeptide(L)'
;MTRGIFALSLALAFLAVAPTDAIRVEVLRSVGGIPPHIVGTFENPVGFQQASNGTYYVFDRRAQVIYSIDAARTKAQKIVEIGGEEGRIIQPTGFDISRDGNIVVADVPRLQQRVQTFDASGKRLTGFFLPGQPAARVTIGNLMLNGAGSIQHTGSTLLISHPESGSLFTEYSPGGYAQRSIGSLRTTGFEDDPQLHVATNAGLPLVDPTGGFFYVFITGTPLIRKYDAKGALVFERHIEGRELDDYLAAQPKRWPRRQVQDKLVPFVTPSISAAAVNARGELWISLSVPYTYVYDKDGDKVRTVQFQAAGLINPASLSFAPDGRLLVTPGCYEFDPR
;
A
#
# COMPACT_ATOMS: atom_id res chain seq x y z
N MET A 1 63.55 56.70 -17.17
CA MET A 1 62.70 56.30 -16.06
C MET A 1 61.25 56.16 -16.61
N THR A 2 60.88 54.95 -16.99
CA THR A 2 59.54 54.65 -17.58
C THR A 2 58.86 53.65 -16.67
N ARG A 3 57.77 54.05 -16.00
CA ARG A 3 56.95 53.19 -15.14
C ARG A 3 55.90 52.51 -16.00
N GLY A 4 56.00 51.20 -16.12
CA GLY A 4 54.95 50.37 -16.70
C GLY A 4 53.84 50.09 -15.70
N ILE A 5 52.60 50.34 -16.05
CA ILE A 5 51.40 50.03 -15.31
C ILE A 5 50.90 48.65 -15.82
N PHE A 6 50.94 47.61 -14.97
CA PHE A 6 50.30 46.36 -15.24
C PHE A 6 48.82 46.43 -14.80
N ALA A 7 47.93 46.36 -15.76
CA ALA A 7 46.48 46.19 -15.51
C ALA A 7 46.18 44.72 -15.34
N LEU A 8 45.71 44.32 -14.13
CA LEU A 8 45.27 42.98 -13.80
C LEU A 8 43.78 42.88 -14.11
N SER A 9 43.42 42.20 -15.19
CA SER A 9 42.01 41.94 -15.53
C SER A 9 41.50 40.76 -14.77
N LEU A 10 40.59 40.96 -13.81
CA LEU A 10 39.90 39.95 -13.03
C LEU A 10 38.68 39.47 -13.85
N ALA A 11 38.79 38.28 -14.45
CA ALA A 11 37.66 37.62 -15.14
C ALA A 11 36.77 36.94 -14.10
N LEU A 12 35.59 37.50 -13.82
CA LEU A 12 34.52 36.83 -13.03
C LEU A 12 33.87 35.77 -13.91
N ALA A 13 34.16 34.51 -13.63
CA ALA A 13 33.43 33.37 -14.18
C ALA A 13 32.06 33.26 -13.46
N PHE A 14 30.99 33.66 -14.10
CA PHE A 14 29.62 33.30 -13.67
C PHE A 14 29.41 31.80 -13.92
N LEU A 15 29.43 31.00 -12.86
CA LEU A 15 28.89 29.66 -12.88
C LEU A 15 27.35 29.77 -13.01
N ALA A 16 26.85 29.56 -14.21
CA ALA A 16 25.43 29.37 -14.46
C ALA A 16 25.02 28.04 -13.76
N VAL A 17 24.40 28.16 -12.59
CA VAL A 17 23.69 27.03 -11.97
C VAL A 17 22.53 26.72 -12.90
N ALA A 18 22.62 25.59 -13.61
CA ALA A 18 21.50 25.10 -14.38
C ALA A 18 20.29 24.93 -13.45
N PRO A 19 19.09 25.43 -13.82
CA PRO A 19 17.91 25.19 -13.00
C PRO A 19 17.73 23.68 -12.91
N THR A 20 17.78 23.15 -11.70
CA THR A 20 17.31 21.81 -11.41
C THR A 20 15.85 21.77 -11.85
N ASP A 21 15.54 21.03 -12.91
CA ASP A 21 14.17 20.81 -13.35
C ASP A 21 13.37 20.27 -12.15
N ALA A 22 12.63 21.16 -11.51
CA ALA A 22 11.70 20.78 -10.45
C ALA A 22 10.68 19.84 -11.11
N ILE A 23 10.63 18.58 -10.70
CA ILE A 23 9.64 17.61 -11.19
C ILE A 23 8.27 18.27 -11.00
N ARG A 24 7.63 18.60 -12.12
CA ARG A 24 6.34 19.30 -12.11
C ARG A 24 5.29 18.38 -11.51
N VAL A 25 4.59 18.85 -10.47
CA VAL A 25 3.45 18.14 -9.89
C VAL A 25 2.33 18.09 -10.92
N GLU A 26 1.92 16.89 -11.27
CA GLU A 26 0.80 16.64 -12.17
C GLU A 26 -0.49 16.49 -11.37
N VAL A 27 -1.54 17.21 -11.77
CA VAL A 27 -2.85 17.12 -11.12
C VAL A 27 -3.74 16.19 -11.94
N LEU A 28 -4.05 15.03 -11.38
CA LEU A 28 -5.04 14.11 -11.95
C LEU A 28 -6.42 14.43 -11.39
N ARG A 29 -7.36 14.70 -12.30
CA ARG A 29 -8.77 14.92 -11.96
C ARG A 29 -9.55 13.64 -12.09
N SER A 30 -10.51 13.41 -11.18
CA SER A 30 -11.40 12.27 -11.28
C SER A 30 -12.19 12.32 -12.59
N VAL A 31 -12.22 11.19 -13.30
CA VAL A 31 -12.97 10.99 -14.53
C VAL A 31 -14.30 10.26 -14.29
N GLY A 32 -14.55 9.81 -13.06
CA GLY A 32 -15.72 9.07 -12.66
C GLY A 32 -15.57 8.40 -11.30
N GLY A 33 -16.34 7.34 -11.08
CA GLY A 33 -16.33 6.56 -9.85
C GLY A 33 -17.69 5.94 -9.55
N ILE A 34 -17.86 5.44 -8.36
CA ILE A 34 -19.14 4.93 -7.87
C ILE A 34 -20.05 6.13 -7.54
N PRO A 35 -21.35 6.09 -7.93
CA PRO A 35 -22.28 7.18 -7.67
C PRO A 35 -22.39 7.54 -6.18
N PRO A 36 -22.53 8.83 -5.83
CA PRO A 36 -22.53 9.29 -4.43
C PRO A 36 -23.57 8.63 -3.54
N HIS A 37 -24.75 8.28 -4.07
CA HIS A 37 -25.81 7.62 -3.29
C HIS A 37 -25.44 6.19 -2.89
N ILE A 38 -24.55 5.53 -3.62
CA ILE A 38 -24.01 4.22 -3.26
C ILE A 38 -22.83 4.42 -2.28
N VAL A 39 -21.89 5.31 -2.61
CA VAL A 39 -20.73 5.60 -1.75
C VAL A 39 -21.17 6.04 -0.35
N GLY A 40 -22.25 6.81 -0.25
CA GLY A 40 -22.83 7.25 1.03
C GLY A 40 -23.35 6.12 1.92
N THR A 41 -23.43 4.89 1.43
CA THR A 41 -23.78 3.71 2.25
C THR A 41 -22.57 3.05 2.91
N PHE A 42 -21.35 3.42 2.52
CA PHE A 42 -20.12 2.89 3.09
C PHE A 42 -19.68 3.69 4.32
N GLU A 43 -19.14 3.01 5.33
CA GLU A 43 -18.65 3.66 6.54
C GLU A 43 -17.17 4.05 6.44
N ASN A 44 -16.33 3.14 5.92
CA ASN A 44 -14.89 3.36 5.73
C ASN A 44 -14.35 2.46 4.61
N PRO A 45 -14.58 2.81 3.34
CA PRO A 45 -14.05 2.05 2.21
C PRO A 45 -12.52 2.21 2.14
N VAL A 46 -11.81 1.09 2.25
CA VAL A 46 -10.33 1.01 2.20
C VAL A 46 -9.83 0.07 1.11
N GLY A 47 -10.70 -0.49 0.29
CA GLY A 47 -10.40 -1.25 -0.91
C GLY A 47 -11.46 -0.96 -1.97
N PHE A 48 -11.02 -0.65 -3.19
CA PHE A 48 -11.88 -0.42 -4.34
C PHE A 48 -11.20 -1.01 -5.57
N GLN A 49 -11.76 -2.09 -6.09
CA GLN A 49 -11.16 -2.87 -7.17
C GLN A 49 -12.20 -3.29 -8.19
N GLN A 50 -11.77 -3.64 -9.41
CA GLN A 50 -12.66 -4.09 -10.49
C GLN A 50 -12.13 -5.41 -11.06
N ALA A 51 -13.02 -6.40 -11.19
CA ALA A 51 -12.76 -7.64 -11.89
C ALA A 51 -12.88 -7.48 -13.42
N SER A 52 -12.35 -8.45 -14.18
CA SER A 52 -12.34 -8.43 -15.65
C SER A 52 -13.73 -8.42 -16.28
N ASN A 53 -14.76 -8.90 -15.57
CA ASN A 53 -16.15 -8.87 -16.01
C ASN A 53 -16.85 -7.50 -15.78
N GLY A 54 -16.11 -6.50 -15.28
CA GLY A 54 -16.60 -5.16 -14.99
C GLY A 54 -17.25 -4.97 -13.63
N THR A 55 -17.44 -6.03 -12.83
CA THR A 55 -17.96 -5.93 -11.47
C THR A 55 -16.95 -5.22 -10.57
N TYR A 56 -17.43 -4.26 -9.79
CA TYR A 56 -16.62 -3.58 -8.79
C TYR A 56 -16.80 -4.23 -7.41
N TYR A 57 -15.75 -4.19 -6.63
CA TYR A 57 -15.74 -4.64 -5.24
C TYR A 57 -15.25 -3.53 -4.33
N VAL A 58 -15.99 -3.31 -3.24
CA VAL A 58 -15.61 -2.36 -2.20
C VAL A 58 -15.48 -3.09 -0.88
N PHE A 59 -14.30 -2.96 -0.27
CA PHE A 59 -14.04 -3.45 1.07
C PHE A 59 -14.23 -2.31 2.07
N ASP A 60 -15.28 -2.44 2.89
CA ASP A 60 -15.56 -1.52 3.99
C ASP A 60 -15.06 -2.11 5.30
N ARG A 61 -13.94 -1.59 5.75
CA ARG A 61 -13.27 -2.13 6.93
C ARG A 61 -14.03 -1.86 8.22
N ARG A 62 -14.67 -0.69 8.34
CA ARG A 62 -15.42 -0.34 9.57
C ARG A 62 -16.71 -1.13 9.68
N ALA A 63 -17.45 -1.23 8.60
CA ALA A 63 -18.64 -2.07 8.53
C ALA A 63 -18.29 -3.57 8.55
N GLN A 64 -17.04 -3.95 8.24
CA GLN A 64 -16.55 -5.32 8.08
C GLN A 64 -17.37 -6.09 7.05
N VAL A 65 -17.51 -5.48 5.88
CA VAL A 65 -18.36 -5.96 4.78
C VAL A 65 -17.61 -5.83 3.46
N ILE A 66 -17.86 -6.76 2.55
CA ILE A 66 -17.49 -6.61 1.14
C ILE A 66 -18.76 -6.43 0.34
N TYR A 67 -18.77 -5.38 -0.49
CA TYR A 67 -19.82 -5.11 -1.45
C TYR A 67 -19.38 -5.51 -2.85
N SER A 68 -20.29 -6.09 -3.63
CA SER A 68 -20.20 -6.13 -5.09
C SER A 68 -21.10 -5.06 -5.68
N ILE A 69 -20.64 -4.41 -6.76
CA ILE A 69 -21.38 -3.38 -7.47
C ILE A 69 -21.37 -3.75 -8.94
N ASP A 70 -22.53 -3.75 -9.56
CA ASP A 70 -22.68 -4.09 -10.97
C ASP A 70 -21.89 -3.13 -11.88
N ALA A 71 -21.50 -3.60 -13.07
CA ALA A 71 -20.71 -2.81 -14.02
C ALA A 71 -21.41 -1.49 -14.43
N ALA A 72 -22.75 -1.44 -14.39
CA ALA A 72 -23.53 -0.23 -14.63
C ALA A 72 -23.55 0.74 -13.45
N ARG A 73 -23.02 0.32 -12.28
CA ARG A 73 -22.94 1.11 -11.03
C ARG A 73 -24.29 1.55 -10.50
N THR A 74 -25.30 0.70 -10.68
CA THR A 74 -26.68 1.00 -10.28
C THR A 74 -27.04 0.38 -8.94
N LYS A 75 -26.37 -0.71 -8.55
CA LYS A 75 -26.71 -1.47 -7.35
C LYS A 75 -25.47 -1.97 -6.64
N ALA A 76 -25.39 -1.72 -5.33
CA ALA A 76 -24.45 -2.35 -4.41
C ALA A 76 -25.14 -3.46 -3.62
N GLN A 77 -24.46 -4.59 -3.46
CA GLN A 77 -24.92 -5.74 -2.70
C GLN A 77 -23.84 -6.19 -1.73
N LYS A 78 -24.21 -6.42 -0.46
CA LYS A 78 -23.32 -7.08 0.51
C LYS A 78 -23.17 -8.54 0.14
N ILE A 79 -21.93 -9.00 -0.04
CA ILE A 79 -21.63 -10.39 -0.44
C ILE A 79 -20.84 -11.14 0.62
N VAL A 80 -20.08 -10.43 1.46
CA VAL A 80 -19.45 -10.98 2.67
C VAL A 80 -19.78 -10.05 3.82
N GLU A 81 -20.23 -10.60 4.94
CA GLU A 81 -20.70 -9.82 6.08
C GLU A 81 -19.88 -10.11 7.35
N ILE A 82 -20.11 -9.27 8.36
CA ILE A 82 -19.46 -9.38 9.67
C ILE A 82 -19.82 -10.70 10.38
N GLY A 83 -18.81 -11.34 10.96
CA GLY A 83 -18.94 -12.53 11.80
C GLY A 83 -17.62 -13.28 11.99
N GLY A 84 -17.50 -14.01 13.08
CA GLY A 84 -16.30 -14.80 13.41
C GLY A 84 -16.30 -16.19 12.81
N GLU A 85 -17.44 -16.67 12.31
CA GLU A 85 -17.61 -17.97 11.68
C GLU A 85 -17.00 -18.01 10.26
N GLU A 86 -16.85 -19.19 9.73
CA GLU A 86 -16.42 -19.39 8.34
C GLU A 86 -17.45 -18.78 7.36
N GLY A 87 -16.93 -18.14 6.31
CA GLY A 87 -17.74 -17.44 5.32
C GLY A 87 -18.17 -16.02 5.74
N ARG A 88 -17.76 -15.57 6.92
CA ARG A 88 -17.89 -14.19 7.40
C ARG A 88 -16.53 -13.65 7.84
N ILE A 89 -16.43 -12.33 8.02
CA ILE A 89 -15.17 -11.66 8.36
C ILE A 89 -15.30 -10.85 9.65
N ILE A 90 -14.25 -10.87 10.48
CA ILE A 90 -14.19 -10.08 11.70
C ILE A 90 -12.80 -9.46 11.91
N GLN A 91 -12.76 -8.18 12.22
CA GLN A 91 -11.52 -7.41 12.35
C GLN A 91 -10.60 -7.60 11.12
N PRO A 92 -11.13 -7.39 9.90
CA PRO A 92 -10.37 -7.65 8.69
C PRO A 92 -9.20 -6.67 8.56
N THR A 93 -8.06 -7.20 8.10
CA THR A 93 -6.79 -6.47 8.01
C THR A 93 -6.29 -6.32 6.58
N GLY A 94 -6.62 -7.24 5.68
CA GLY A 94 -6.20 -7.21 4.30
C GLY A 94 -7.30 -7.69 3.36
N PHE A 95 -7.30 -7.19 2.14
CA PHE A 95 -8.28 -7.50 1.09
C PHE A 95 -7.62 -7.39 -0.28
N ASP A 96 -7.92 -8.33 -1.14
CA ASP A 96 -7.59 -8.26 -2.56
C ASP A 96 -8.55 -9.12 -3.39
N ILE A 97 -8.59 -8.89 -4.71
CA ILE A 97 -9.34 -9.72 -5.65
C ILE A 97 -8.46 -10.24 -6.78
N SER A 98 -8.78 -11.43 -7.29
CA SER A 98 -8.22 -11.93 -8.54
C SER A 98 -8.88 -11.26 -9.74
N ARG A 99 -8.29 -11.42 -10.93
CA ARG A 99 -8.89 -10.95 -12.18
C ARG A 99 -10.29 -11.51 -12.43
N ASP A 100 -10.56 -12.74 -11.97
CA ASP A 100 -11.85 -13.42 -12.13
C ASP A 100 -12.86 -13.04 -11.04
N GLY A 101 -12.48 -12.14 -10.12
CA GLY A 101 -13.33 -11.67 -9.03
C GLY A 101 -13.36 -12.58 -7.81
N ASN A 102 -12.48 -13.58 -7.70
CA ASN A 102 -12.29 -14.29 -6.45
C ASN A 102 -11.68 -13.34 -5.43
N ILE A 103 -12.24 -13.38 -4.24
CA ILE A 103 -11.91 -12.44 -3.16
C ILE A 103 -11.03 -13.15 -2.15
N VAL A 104 -9.99 -12.48 -1.67
CA VAL A 104 -9.20 -12.93 -0.52
C VAL A 104 -9.26 -11.88 0.59
N VAL A 105 -9.45 -12.35 1.81
CA VAL A 105 -9.49 -11.50 3.01
C VAL A 105 -8.64 -12.11 4.11
N ALA A 106 -7.82 -11.28 4.74
CA ALA A 106 -7.19 -11.59 6.00
C ALA A 106 -8.00 -10.98 7.14
N ASP A 107 -8.35 -11.76 8.15
CA ASP A 107 -9.11 -11.32 9.32
C ASP A 107 -8.62 -11.98 10.62
N VAL A 108 -9.16 -11.57 11.77
CA VAL A 108 -8.65 -12.01 13.09
C VAL A 108 -9.79 -12.51 13.99
N PRO A 109 -10.42 -13.66 13.68
CA PRO A 109 -11.37 -14.27 14.59
C PRO A 109 -10.67 -14.84 15.82
N ARG A 110 -11.20 -14.55 17.01
CA ARG A 110 -10.70 -15.10 18.28
C ARG A 110 -9.19 -14.93 18.49
N LEU A 111 -8.64 -13.81 18.05
CA LEU A 111 -7.21 -13.47 18.14
C LEU A 111 -6.29 -14.36 17.28
N GLN A 112 -6.82 -15.14 16.36
CA GLN A 112 -6.03 -15.90 15.39
C GLN A 112 -6.12 -15.24 14.00
N GLN A 113 -5.02 -15.16 13.31
CA GLN A 113 -5.00 -14.65 11.94
C GLN A 113 -5.54 -15.70 10.99
N ARG A 114 -6.61 -15.35 10.28
CA ARG A 114 -7.25 -16.20 9.30
C ARG A 114 -7.19 -15.54 7.93
N VAL A 115 -6.96 -16.36 6.91
CA VAL A 115 -7.11 -15.97 5.50
C VAL A 115 -8.26 -16.79 4.93
N GLN A 116 -9.20 -16.15 4.26
CA GLN A 116 -10.32 -16.80 3.59
C GLN A 116 -10.40 -16.35 2.12
N THR A 117 -10.74 -17.29 1.26
CA THR A 117 -11.01 -17.03 -0.16
C THR A 117 -12.49 -17.27 -0.43
N PHE A 118 -13.09 -16.37 -1.20
CA PHE A 118 -14.48 -16.42 -1.63
C PHE A 118 -14.55 -16.33 -3.15
N ASP A 119 -15.60 -16.88 -3.74
CA ASP A 119 -15.92 -16.62 -5.14
C ASP A 119 -16.50 -15.21 -5.35
N ALA A 120 -16.76 -14.85 -6.61
CA ALA A 120 -17.29 -13.55 -6.99
C ALA A 120 -18.68 -13.24 -6.38
N SER A 121 -19.40 -14.25 -5.91
CA SER A 121 -20.71 -14.10 -5.23
C SER A 121 -20.60 -13.93 -3.72
N GLY A 122 -19.39 -14.07 -3.16
CA GLY A 122 -19.13 -14.05 -1.72
C GLY A 122 -19.31 -15.41 -1.04
N LYS A 123 -19.46 -16.51 -1.80
CA LYS A 123 -19.48 -17.85 -1.24
C LYS A 123 -18.04 -18.27 -0.90
N ARG A 124 -17.82 -18.72 0.34
CA ARG A 124 -16.52 -19.20 0.79
C ARG A 124 -16.06 -20.42 -0.03
N LEU A 125 -14.83 -20.33 -0.53
CA LEU A 125 -14.16 -21.43 -1.25
C LEU A 125 -13.23 -22.20 -0.31
N THR A 126 -12.33 -21.50 0.38
CA THR A 126 -11.34 -22.09 1.28
C THR A 126 -10.90 -21.11 2.34
N GLY A 127 -10.09 -21.54 3.28
CA GLY A 127 -9.46 -20.70 4.28
C GLY A 127 -8.49 -21.49 5.14
N PHE A 128 -7.55 -20.75 5.74
CA PHE A 128 -6.54 -21.30 6.63
C PHE A 128 -6.17 -20.28 7.70
N PHE A 129 -5.52 -20.74 8.74
CA PHE A 129 -4.95 -19.90 9.77
C PHE A 129 -3.45 -19.73 9.53
N LEU A 130 -2.96 -18.50 9.67
CA LEU A 130 -1.52 -18.27 9.63
C LEU A 130 -0.88 -18.86 10.91
N PRO A 131 0.31 -19.46 10.79
CA PRO A 131 0.99 -20.01 11.95
C PRO A 131 1.47 -18.92 12.90
N GLY A 132 1.60 -19.28 14.17
CA GLY A 132 2.11 -18.41 15.23
C GLY A 132 1.03 -17.68 16.03
N GLN A 133 1.49 -16.95 17.03
CA GLN A 133 0.64 -16.04 17.81
C GLN A 133 0.37 -14.80 16.96
N PRO A 134 -0.84 -14.21 17.03
CA PRO A 134 -1.05 -12.91 16.42
C PRO A 134 -0.01 -11.94 16.97
N ALA A 135 0.62 -11.21 16.09
CA ALA A 135 1.51 -10.13 16.50
C ALA A 135 0.81 -9.21 17.48
N ALA A 136 1.57 -8.65 18.40
CA ALA A 136 1.06 -7.57 19.20
C ALA A 136 0.48 -6.49 18.27
N ARG A 137 -0.72 -6.03 18.60
CA ARG A 137 -1.41 -5.02 17.80
C ARG A 137 -0.52 -3.81 17.64
N VAL A 138 -0.04 -3.58 16.44
CA VAL A 138 0.69 -2.38 16.09
C VAL A 138 -0.29 -1.40 15.50
N THR A 139 -0.42 -0.24 16.12
CA THR A 139 -1.24 0.84 15.57
C THR A 139 -0.37 1.66 14.63
N ILE A 140 -0.69 1.62 13.34
CA ILE A 140 -0.06 2.45 12.32
C ILE A 140 -1.05 3.57 11.97
N GLY A 141 -0.81 4.77 12.46
CA GLY A 141 -1.76 5.87 12.33
C GLY A 141 -3.13 5.51 12.90
N ASN A 142 -4.18 5.56 12.08
CA ASN A 142 -5.52 5.11 12.43
C ASN A 142 -5.76 3.61 12.16
N LEU A 143 -4.73 2.89 11.67
CA LEU A 143 -4.79 1.48 11.35
C LEU A 143 -4.24 0.67 12.50
N MET A 144 -4.98 -0.34 12.94
CA MET A 144 -4.44 -1.40 13.77
C MET A 144 -4.06 -2.56 12.86
N LEU A 145 -2.77 -2.80 12.69
CA LEU A 145 -2.28 -4.00 12.03
C LEU A 145 -2.18 -5.12 13.06
N ASN A 146 -2.99 -6.14 12.88
CA ASN A 146 -2.91 -7.38 13.62
C ASN A 146 -2.39 -8.43 12.64
N GLY A 147 -1.07 -8.60 12.59
CA GLY A 147 -0.50 -9.63 11.76
C GLY A 147 -0.51 -9.33 10.26
N ALA A 148 -1.17 -10.15 9.43
CA ALA A 148 -1.20 -9.95 7.98
C ALA A 148 -1.74 -8.56 7.62
N GLY A 149 -0.84 -7.60 7.56
CA GLY A 149 -1.17 -6.19 7.32
C GLY A 149 -1.50 -5.89 5.86
N SER A 150 -1.13 -6.78 4.93
CA SER A 150 -1.50 -6.70 3.53
C SER A 150 -1.44 -8.06 2.87
N ILE A 151 -2.31 -8.24 1.90
CA ILE A 151 -2.43 -9.46 1.12
C ILE A 151 -2.63 -9.10 -0.34
N GLN A 152 -2.03 -9.87 -1.25
CA GLN A 152 -2.23 -9.71 -2.68
C GLN A 152 -2.34 -11.05 -3.39
N HIS A 153 -3.27 -11.14 -4.34
CA HIS A 153 -3.47 -12.29 -5.20
C HIS A 153 -2.54 -12.22 -6.42
N THR A 154 -1.75 -13.27 -6.66
CA THR A 154 -0.83 -13.32 -7.81
C THR A 154 -1.48 -13.88 -9.08
N GLY A 155 -2.71 -14.38 -8.99
CA GLY A 155 -3.39 -15.20 -9.99
C GLY A 155 -3.48 -16.66 -9.57
N SER A 156 -2.43 -17.22 -8.95
CA SER A 156 -2.40 -18.64 -8.50
C SER A 156 -2.03 -18.80 -7.03
N THR A 157 -1.41 -17.80 -6.43
CA THR A 157 -0.94 -17.79 -5.04
C THR A 157 -1.34 -16.50 -4.33
N LEU A 158 -1.02 -16.41 -3.04
CA LEU A 158 -1.27 -15.26 -2.20
C LEU A 158 0.05 -14.74 -1.63
N LEU A 159 0.36 -13.47 -1.84
CA LEU A 159 1.45 -12.79 -1.12
C LEU A 159 0.91 -12.22 0.17
N ILE A 160 1.50 -12.57 1.28
CA ILE A 160 1.07 -12.09 2.60
C ILE A 160 2.27 -11.47 3.30
N SER A 161 2.16 -10.18 3.67
CA SER A 161 3.14 -9.53 4.53
C SER A 161 2.93 -9.97 5.97
N HIS A 162 3.94 -10.62 6.52
CA HIS A 162 3.94 -11.13 7.88
C HIS A 162 5.35 -11.05 8.50
N PRO A 163 5.85 -9.81 8.77
CA PRO A 163 7.22 -9.60 9.27
C PRO A 163 7.55 -10.36 10.56
N GLU A 164 6.55 -10.71 11.34
CA GLU A 164 6.68 -11.53 12.55
C GLU A 164 7.27 -12.93 12.27
N SER A 165 7.15 -13.41 11.03
CA SER A 165 7.75 -14.68 10.60
C SER A 165 9.27 -14.59 10.34
N GLY A 166 9.86 -13.38 10.44
CA GLY A 166 11.26 -13.11 10.13
C GLY A 166 11.54 -12.81 8.65
N SER A 167 10.48 -12.72 7.82
CA SER A 167 10.55 -12.38 6.40
C SER A 167 9.59 -11.24 6.08
N LEU A 168 9.86 -10.46 5.04
CA LEU A 168 8.97 -9.35 4.67
C LEU A 168 7.60 -9.85 4.19
N PHE A 169 7.60 -10.89 3.37
CA PHE A 169 6.37 -11.53 2.93
C PHE A 169 6.60 -13.00 2.56
N THR A 170 5.52 -13.75 2.59
CA THR A 170 5.51 -15.18 2.23
C THR A 170 4.46 -15.41 1.15
N GLU A 171 4.80 -16.24 0.18
CA GLU A 171 3.92 -16.73 -0.85
C GLU A 171 3.24 -18.00 -0.36
N TYR A 172 1.90 -18.01 -0.37
CA TYR A 172 1.06 -19.13 0.04
C TYR A 172 0.27 -19.68 -1.15
N SER A 173 0.05 -20.99 -1.17
CA SER A 173 -1.02 -21.54 -1.99
C SER A 173 -2.39 -21.08 -1.47
N PRO A 174 -3.46 -21.14 -2.29
CA PRO A 174 -4.82 -20.85 -1.80
C PRO A 174 -5.28 -21.76 -0.65
N GLY A 175 -4.68 -22.93 -0.50
CA GLY A 175 -4.92 -23.86 0.61
C GLY A 175 -4.09 -23.59 1.87
N GLY A 176 -3.26 -22.54 1.89
CA GLY A 176 -2.50 -22.11 3.07
C GLY A 176 -1.13 -22.77 3.25
N TYR A 177 -0.62 -23.46 2.24
CA TYR A 177 0.75 -23.98 2.29
C TYR A 177 1.75 -22.89 1.91
N ALA A 178 2.66 -22.58 2.83
CA ALA A 178 3.78 -21.68 2.56
C ALA A 178 4.69 -22.29 1.49
N GLN A 179 4.87 -21.60 0.40
CA GLN A 179 5.72 -22.04 -0.72
C GLN A 179 7.13 -21.48 -0.57
N ARG A 180 7.24 -20.20 -0.28
CA ARG A 180 8.53 -19.53 -0.05
C ARG A 180 8.35 -18.22 0.72
N SER A 181 9.37 -17.85 1.47
CA SER A 181 9.49 -16.55 2.14
C SER A 181 10.48 -15.67 1.40
N ILE A 182 10.17 -14.40 1.27
CA ILE A 182 10.92 -13.45 0.45
C ILE A 182 11.28 -12.23 1.29
N GLY A 183 12.51 -11.79 1.15
CA GLY A 183 13.04 -10.58 1.76
C GLY A 183 13.33 -10.72 3.25
N SER A 184 14.57 -10.43 3.65
CA SER A 184 14.95 -10.29 5.06
C SER A 184 14.42 -8.98 5.62
N LEU A 185 14.13 -8.96 6.92
CA LEU A 185 13.82 -7.73 7.64
C LEU A 185 15.01 -6.76 7.51
N ARG A 186 14.71 -5.47 7.40
CA ARG A 186 15.75 -4.43 7.43
C ARG A 186 16.15 -4.14 8.87
N THR A 187 17.39 -3.67 9.04
CA THR A 187 17.85 -3.06 10.29
C THR A 187 17.08 -1.77 10.53
N THR A 188 16.48 -1.64 11.70
CA THR A 188 15.60 -0.52 12.07
C THR A 188 16.15 0.35 13.18
N GLY A 189 17.16 -0.15 13.92
CA GLY A 189 17.65 0.44 15.16
C GLY A 189 16.74 0.15 16.37
N PHE A 190 15.77 -0.74 16.21
CA PHE A 190 14.81 -1.15 17.25
C PHE A 190 14.81 -2.67 17.47
N GLU A 191 15.91 -3.33 17.17
CA GLU A 191 16.03 -4.80 17.26
C GLU A 191 15.80 -5.32 18.67
N ASP A 192 16.12 -4.52 19.69
CA ASP A 192 15.87 -4.81 21.11
C ASP A 192 14.39 -4.65 21.50
N ASP A 193 13.55 -4.08 20.63
CA ASP A 193 12.11 -3.95 20.79
C ASP A 193 11.38 -4.69 19.64
N PRO A 194 11.08 -5.99 19.80
CA PRO A 194 10.54 -6.81 18.73
C PRO A 194 9.24 -6.25 18.13
N GLN A 195 8.39 -5.62 18.93
CA GLN A 195 7.14 -5.03 18.43
C GLN A 195 7.41 -3.85 17.51
N LEU A 196 8.34 -3.00 17.89
CA LEU A 196 8.71 -1.82 17.10
C LEU A 196 9.52 -2.21 15.86
N HIS A 197 10.43 -3.18 16.01
CA HIS A 197 11.17 -3.73 14.86
C HIS A 197 10.24 -4.32 13.79
N VAL A 198 9.25 -5.11 14.19
CA VAL A 198 8.22 -5.65 13.28
C VAL A 198 7.39 -4.52 12.66
N ALA A 199 6.93 -3.56 13.48
CA ALA A 199 6.14 -2.44 12.99
C ALA A 199 6.85 -1.60 11.94
N THR A 200 8.15 -1.39 12.11
CA THR A 200 8.98 -0.61 11.17
C THR A 200 9.40 -1.42 9.94
N ASN A 201 9.14 -2.72 9.94
CA ASN A 201 9.27 -3.61 8.78
C ASN A 201 7.93 -3.88 8.07
N ALA A 202 6.82 -3.32 8.57
CA ALA A 202 5.51 -3.47 7.91
C ALA A 202 5.51 -2.83 6.52
N GLY A 203 4.88 -3.50 5.56
CA GLY A 203 4.85 -3.04 4.18
C GLY A 203 3.81 -3.73 3.32
N LEU A 204 3.79 -3.34 2.05
CA LEU A 204 2.89 -3.81 1.01
C LEU A 204 3.68 -4.67 0.02
N PRO A 205 3.49 -5.99 -0.03
CA PRO A 205 3.98 -6.81 -1.13
C PRO A 205 3.09 -6.57 -2.35
N LEU A 206 3.68 -6.31 -3.49
CA LEU A 206 2.98 -6.02 -4.74
C LEU A 206 3.55 -6.87 -5.87
N VAL A 207 2.66 -7.47 -6.66
CA VAL A 207 3.06 -8.19 -7.89
C VAL A 207 3.46 -7.17 -8.94
N ASP A 208 4.62 -7.36 -9.56
CA ASP A 208 4.97 -6.66 -10.78
C ASP A 208 4.55 -7.51 -11.99
N PRO A 209 3.59 -7.05 -12.79
CA PRO A 209 3.16 -7.80 -13.98
C PRO A 209 4.28 -8.00 -15.02
N THR A 210 5.35 -7.22 -14.96
CA THR A 210 6.52 -7.37 -15.84
C THR A 210 7.54 -8.40 -15.32
N GLY A 211 7.37 -8.87 -14.08
CA GLY A 211 8.12 -9.94 -13.45
C GLY A 211 8.61 -9.62 -12.03
N GLY A 212 8.35 -10.53 -11.12
CA GLY A 212 8.78 -10.42 -9.72
C GLY A 212 7.84 -9.60 -8.85
N PHE A 213 8.42 -8.92 -7.85
CA PHE A 213 7.65 -8.31 -6.77
C PHE A 213 8.28 -7.00 -6.31
N PHE A 214 7.45 -6.06 -5.89
CA PHE A 214 7.86 -4.93 -5.07
C PHE A 214 7.47 -5.19 -3.61
N TYR A 215 8.25 -4.62 -2.69
CA TYR A 215 7.87 -4.46 -1.29
C TYR A 215 8.05 -2.99 -0.91
N VAL A 216 6.95 -2.34 -0.51
CA VAL A 216 6.92 -0.93 -0.13
C VAL A 216 6.82 -0.86 1.38
N PHE A 217 7.88 -0.39 2.07
CA PHE A 217 7.84 -0.17 3.52
C PHE A 217 6.96 1.04 3.83
N ILE A 218 5.94 0.84 4.66
CA ILE A 218 4.94 1.87 4.93
C ILE A 218 5.25 2.74 6.16
N THR A 219 6.23 2.35 6.97
CA THR A 219 6.58 3.01 8.23
C THR A 219 8.08 3.27 8.35
N GLY A 220 8.45 4.19 9.25
CA GLY A 220 9.84 4.59 9.42
C GLY A 220 10.37 5.31 8.17
N THR A 221 11.65 5.10 7.83
CA THR A 221 12.22 5.63 6.59
C THR A 221 11.56 4.93 5.40
N PRO A 222 10.86 5.67 4.54
CA PRO A 222 10.15 5.07 3.41
C PRO A 222 11.13 4.54 2.38
N LEU A 223 10.89 3.31 1.92
CA LEU A 223 11.81 2.52 1.14
C LEU A 223 11.04 1.56 0.24
N ILE A 224 11.58 1.26 -0.92
CA ILE A 224 11.11 0.19 -1.80
C ILE A 224 12.22 -0.85 -2.03
N ARG A 225 11.82 -2.11 -2.11
CA ARG A 225 12.66 -3.20 -2.60
C ARG A 225 11.98 -3.86 -3.79
N LYS A 226 12.77 -4.15 -4.82
CA LYS A 226 12.38 -4.95 -5.96
C LYS A 226 13.01 -6.32 -5.85
N TYR A 227 12.20 -7.35 -6.04
CA TYR A 227 12.63 -8.74 -6.11
C TYR A 227 12.31 -9.32 -7.48
N ASP A 228 13.17 -10.18 -8.01
CA ASP A 228 12.88 -10.93 -9.22
C ASP A 228 11.83 -12.03 -8.98
N ALA A 229 11.44 -12.74 -10.03
CA ALA A 229 10.46 -13.82 -9.94
C ALA A 229 10.93 -15.01 -9.06
N LYS A 230 12.24 -15.13 -8.78
CA LYS A 230 12.81 -16.14 -7.88
C LYS A 230 12.87 -15.66 -6.43
N GLY A 231 12.60 -14.37 -6.16
CA GLY A 231 12.67 -13.75 -4.84
C GLY A 231 14.07 -13.22 -4.49
N ALA A 232 14.99 -13.11 -5.45
CA ALA A 232 16.27 -12.45 -5.24
C ALA A 232 16.10 -10.92 -5.30
N LEU A 233 16.78 -10.21 -4.39
CA LEU A 233 16.75 -8.75 -4.35
C LEU A 233 17.42 -8.19 -5.62
N VAL A 234 16.69 -7.37 -6.37
CA VAL A 234 17.19 -6.67 -7.57
C VAL A 234 17.74 -5.31 -7.19
N PHE A 235 16.96 -4.53 -6.45
CA PHE A 235 17.41 -3.23 -5.91
C PHE A 235 16.66 -2.85 -4.63
N GLU A 236 17.25 -1.90 -3.93
CA GLU A 236 16.65 -1.15 -2.83
C GLU A 236 16.77 0.34 -3.15
N ARG A 237 15.70 1.13 -2.93
CA ARG A 237 15.66 2.58 -3.16
C ARG A 237 14.91 3.28 -2.04
N HIS A 238 15.47 4.39 -1.57
CA HIS A 238 14.77 5.30 -0.68
C HIS A 238 13.68 6.07 -1.45
N ILE A 239 12.56 6.31 -0.77
CA ILE A 239 11.50 7.18 -1.28
C ILE A 239 11.79 8.58 -0.77
N GLU A 240 12.27 9.43 -1.65
CA GLU A 240 12.75 10.78 -1.34
C GLU A 240 12.00 11.84 -2.15
N GLY A 241 11.82 13.02 -1.53
CA GLY A 241 11.24 14.18 -2.20
C GLY A 241 10.87 15.25 -1.21
N ARG A 242 11.00 16.52 -1.64
CA ARG A 242 10.76 17.70 -0.80
C ARG A 242 9.39 17.72 -0.13
N GLU A 243 8.40 17.12 -0.79
CA GLU A 243 7.03 17.03 -0.30
C GLU A 243 6.92 16.15 0.96
N LEU A 244 7.89 15.25 1.16
CA LEU A 244 7.93 14.32 2.28
C LEU A 244 8.88 14.77 3.40
N ASP A 245 9.82 15.67 3.13
CA ASP A 245 10.89 16.03 4.05
C ASP A 245 10.37 16.55 5.40
N ASP A 246 9.42 17.49 5.38
CA ASP A 246 8.84 18.05 6.61
C ASP A 246 8.09 17.00 7.41
N TYR A 247 7.39 16.09 6.73
CA TYR A 247 6.68 14.98 7.37
C TYR A 247 7.65 14.02 8.06
N LEU A 248 8.75 13.68 7.40
CA LEU A 248 9.78 12.78 7.97
C LEU A 248 10.53 13.47 9.12
N ALA A 249 10.85 14.75 8.98
CA ALA A 249 11.50 15.52 10.04
C ALA A 249 10.64 15.63 11.32
N ALA A 250 9.31 15.65 11.16
CA ALA A 250 8.35 15.68 12.25
C ALA A 250 8.12 14.31 12.93
N GLN A 251 8.67 13.22 12.38
CA GLN A 251 8.52 11.89 12.99
C GLN A 251 9.20 11.82 14.36
N PRO A 252 8.58 11.17 15.34
CA PRO A 252 9.14 11.09 16.67
C PRO A 252 10.41 10.24 16.69
N LYS A 253 11.46 10.72 17.36
CA LYS A 253 12.68 9.92 17.60
C LYS A 253 12.43 8.70 18.49
N ARG A 254 11.37 8.74 19.30
CA ARG A 254 10.88 7.64 20.13
C ARG A 254 9.39 7.50 19.93
N TRP A 255 8.95 6.37 19.45
CA TRP A 255 7.56 6.09 19.19
C TRP A 255 6.75 6.01 20.48
N PRO A 256 5.63 6.74 20.58
CA PRO A 256 4.75 6.64 21.73
C PRO A 256 4.11 5.26 21.79
N ARG A 257 3.72 4.85 23.00
CA ARG A 257 2.97 3.62 23.22
C ARG A 257 1.58 3.95 23.72
N ARG A 258 0.62 3.15 23.29
CA ARG A 258 -0.78 3.23 23.75
C ARG A 258 -1.16 1.95 24.49
N GLN A 259 -1.98 2.12 25.52
CA GLN A 259 -2.63 1.00 26.18
C GLN A 259 -3.70 0.44 25.26
N VAL A 260 -3.57 -0.84 24.90
CA VAL A 260 -4.58 -1.59 24.15
C VAL A 260 -4.88 -2.86 24.95
N GLN A 261 -6.07 -2.91 25.57
CA GLN A 261 -6.35 -3.92 26.60
C GLN A 261 -5.26 -3.88 27.69
N ASP A 262 -4.64 -5.00 28.01
CA ASP A 262 -3.61 -5.10 29.06
C ASP A 262 -2.17 -4.95 28.53
N LYS A 263 -1.98 -4.51 27.28
CA LYS A 263 -0.66 -4.39 26.64
C LYS A 263 -0.37 -2.97 26.19
N LEU A 264 0.87 -2.52 26.41
CA LEU A 264 1.40 -1.30 25.80
C LEU A 264 1.95 -1.65 24.41
N VAL A 265 1.33 -1.11 23.36
CA VAL A 265 1.74 -1.33 21.97
C VAL A 265 2.31 -0.05 21.35
N PRO A 266 3.34 -0.13 20.50
CA PRO A 266 3.87 1.04 19.83
C PRO A 266 2.83 1.66 18.90
N PHE A 267 2.82 3.00 18.87
CA PHE A 267 2.01 3.79 17.96
C PHE A 267 2.92 4.37 16.88
N VAL A 268 2.99 3.68 15.75
CA VAL A 268 3.85 4.07 14.63
C VAL A 268 2.98 4.71 13.56
N THR A 269 3.37 5.90 13.08
CA THR A 269 2.65 6.58 11.99
C THR A 269 3.22 6.16 10.64
N PRO A 270 2.36 5.86 9.65
CA PRO A 270 2.82 5.50 8.32
C PRO A 270 3.29 6.75 7.55
N SER A 271 4.36 6.60 6.77
CA SER A 271 4.77 7.58 5.76
C SER A 271 4.13 7.32 4.39
N ILE A 272 3.66 6.11 4.18
CA ILE A 272 2.97 5.66 2.96
C ILE A 272 1.56 5.22 3.33
N SER A 273 0.57 5.64 2.56
CA SER A 273 -0.85 5.29 2.76
C SER A 273 -1.33 4.16 1.87
N ALA A 274 -0.86 4.09 0.62
CA ALA A 274 -1.24 3.09 -0.36
C ALA A 274 -0.17 2.92 -1.44
N ALA A 275 -0.16 1.77 -2.12
CA ALA A 275 0.65 1.57 -3.31
C ALA A 275 -0.01 0.57 -4.26
N ALA A 276 0.26 0.70 -5.56
CA ALA A 276 -0.18 -0.21 -6.61
C ALA A 276 0.81 -0.23 -7.78
N VAL A 277 0.82 -1.31 -8.55
CA VAL A 277 1.64 -1.46 -9.76
C VAL A 277 0.73 -1.56 -10.97
N ASN A 278 0.99 -0.76 -12.02
CA ASN A 278 0.21 -0.83 -13.25
C ASN A 278 0.73 -1.93 -14.20
N ALA A 279 0.04 -2.13 -15.32
CA ALA A 279 0.41 -3.15 -16.32
C ALA A 279 1.79 -2.93 -16.98
N ARG A 280 2.36 -1.71 -16.89
CA ARG A 280 3.69 -1.38 -17.41
C ARG A 280 4.81 -1.61 -16.39
N GLY A 281 4.47 -2.04 -15.15
CA GLY A 281 5.44 -2.19 -14.06
C GLY A 281 5.76 -0.88 -13.35
N GLU A 282 5.01 0.20 -13.61
CA GLU A 282 5.17 1.45 -12.87
C GLU A 282 4.55 1.31 -11.48
N LEU A 283 5.33 1.62 -10.46
CA LEU A 283 4.93 1.57 -9.06
C LEU A 283 4.43 2.95 -8.60
N TRP A 284 3.17 3.02 -8.22
CA TRP A 284 2.51 4.20 -7.69
C TRP A 284 2.46 4.12 -6.18
N ILE A 285 2.96 5.13 -5.48
CA ILE A 285 3.07 5.18 -4.01
C ILE A 285 2.42 6.45 -3.50
N SER A 286 1.28 6.33 -2.85
CA SER A 286 0.64 7.44 -2.14
C SER A 286 1.28 7.65 -0.78
N LEU A 287 1.67 8.88 -0.53
CA LEU A 287 2.30 9.30 0.71
C LEU A 287 1.24 9.65 1.78
N SER A 288 1.66 9.78 3.03
CA SER A 288 0.82 10.34 4.10
C SER A 288 0.64 11.86 4.00
N VAL A 289 1.28 12.49 3.02
CA VAL A 289 1.02 13.85 2.52
C VAL A 289 0.28 13.77 1.17
N PRO A 290 -0.38 14.84 0.67
CA PRO A 290 -1.28 14.76 -0.48
C PRO A 290 -0.55 14.62 -1.84
N TYR A 291 0.40 13.73 -1.90
CA TYR A 291 1.18 13.43 -3.11
C TYR A 291 1.31 11.93 -3.33
N THR A 292 1.41 11.55 -4.59
CA THR A 292 1.70 10.19 -5.05
C THR A 292 2.92 10.23 -5.95
N TYR A 293 3.92 9.44 -5.62
CA TYR A 293 5.11 9.28 -6.46
C TYR A 293 4.93 8.08 -7.39
N VAL A 294 5.40 8.23 -8.61
CA VAL A 294 5.41 7.16 -9.60
C VAL A 294 6.86 6.82 -9.92
N TYR A 295 7.19 5.56 -9.76
CA TYR A 295 8.50 5.00 -10.07
C TYR A 295 8.37 4.08 -11.28
N ASP A 296 9.37 4.10 -12.15
CA ASP A 296 9.46 3.14 -13.24
C ASP A 296 9.94 1.76 -12.75
N LYS A 297 10.06 0.82 -13.68
CA LYS A 297 10.53 -0.56 -13.40
C LYS A 297 11.96 -0.64 -12.84
N ASP A 298 12.78 0.40 -13.05
CA ASP A 298 14.17 0.48 -12.63
C ASP A 298 14.32 1.19 -11.26
N GLY A 299 13.20 1.69 -10.73
CA GLY A 299 13.12 2.33 -9.41
C GLY A 299 13.46 3.82 -9.44
N ASP A 300 13.41 4.45 -10.61
CA ASP A 300 13.60 5.89 -10.75
C ASP A 300 12.25 6.62 -10.66
N LYS A 301 12.20 7.70 -9.86
CA LYS A 301 11.00 8.52 -9.73
C LYS A 301 10.77 9.35 -11.00
N VAL A 302 9.69 9.04 -11.73
CA VAL A 302 9.38 9.66 -13.02
C VAL A 302 8.26 10.69 -12.95
N ARG A 303 7.38 10.62 -11.93
CA ARG A 303 6.26 11.56 -11.79
C ARG A 303 5.98 11.85 -10.31
N THR A 304 5.48 13.05 -10.03
CA THR A 304 4.79 13.42 -8.79
C THR A 304 3.37 13.80 -9.14
N VAL A 305 2.39 13.13 -8.54
CA VAL A 305 0.97 13.26 -8.84
C VAL A 305 0.22 13.75 -7.62
N GLN A 306 -0.78 14.60 -7.85
CA GLN A 306 -1.77 15.00 -6.87
C GLN A 306 -3.17 14.69 -7.38
N PHE A 307 -3.98 14.00 -6.58
CA PHE A 307 -5.36 13.67 -6.96
C PHE A 307 -6.31 14.82 -6.61
N GLN A 308 -7.21 15.13 -7.54
CA GLN A 308 -8.26 16.12 -7.34
C GLN A 308 -9.64 15.47 -7.48
N ALA A 309 -10.29 15.24 -6.34
CA ALA A 309 -11.67 14.79 -6.23
C ALA A 309 -12.28 15.28 -4.91
N ALA A 310 -13.61 15.30 -4.81
CA ALA A 310 -14.31 15.81 -3.63
C ALA A 310 -13.99 14.96 -2.38
N GLY A 311 -13.47 15.60 -1.33
CA GLY A 311 -13.14 14.94 -0.06
C GLY A 311 -11.92 14.00 -0.11
N LEU A 312 -11.22 13.91 -1.24
CA LEU A 312 -9.99 13.14 -1.35
C LEU A 312 -8.79 14.03 -1.04
N ILE A 313 -8.11 13.74 0.06
CA ILE A 313 -6.85 14.39 0.44
C ILE A 313 -5.71 13.39 0.20
N ASN A 314 -5.75 12.26 0.89
CA ASN A 314 -4.78 11.17 0.73
C ASN A 314 -5.51 9.89 0.34
N PRO A 315 -5.07 9.18 -0.70
CA PRO A 315 -5.58 7.85 -1.00
C PRO A 315 -5.41 6.87 0.17
N ALA A 316 -6.46 6.14 0.51
CA ALA A 316 -6.40 5.04 1.46
C ALA A 316 -6.16 3.68 0.77
N SER A 317 -6.50 3.59 -0.51
CA SER A 317 -6.10 2.49 -1.38
C SER A 317 -5.92 2.97 -2.82
N LEU A 318 -5.07 2.25 -3.54
CA LEU A 318 -4.87 2.35 -4.98
C LEU A 318 -5.03 0.96 -5.59
N SER A 319 -5.71 0.87 -6.73
CA SER A 319 -5.69 -0.33 -7.56
C SER A 319 -5.88 0.03 -9.04
N PHE A 320 -5.37 -0.78 -9.95
CA PHE A 320 -5.57 -0.58 -11.37
C PHE A 320 -6.70 -1.48 -11.88
N ALA A 321 -7.69 -0.88 -12.53
CA ALA A 321 -8.72 -1.60 -13.25
C ALA A 321 -8.14 -2.31 -14.50
N PRO A 322 -8.81 -3.33 -15.03
CA PRO A 322 -8.35 -4.04 -16.24
C PRO A 322 -8.12 -3.16 -17.48
N ASP A 323 -8.83 -2.03 -17.58
CA ASP A 323 -8.67 -1.04 -18.64
C ASP A 323 -7.59 0.01 -18.39
N GLY A 324 -6.87 -0.10 -17.26
CA GLY A 324 -5.78 0.77 -16.86
C GLY A 324 -6.19 2.02 -16.08
N ARG A 325 -7.48 2.23 -15.80
CA ARG A 325 -7.91 3.30 -14.88
C ARG A 325 -7.42 3.01 -13.47
N LEU A 326 -7.09 4.06 -12.76
CA LEU A 326 -6.70 4.00 -11.35
C LEU A 326 -7.94 4.19 -10.47
N LEU A 327 -8.18 3.24 -9.60
CA LEU A 327 -9.28 3.21 -8.62
C LEU A 327 -8.75 3.65 -7.26
N VAL A 328 -9.42 4.60 -6.63
CA VAL A 328 -8.92 5.29 -5.43
C VAL A 328 -10.00 5.39 -4.36
N THR A 329 -9.67 5.09 -3.11
CA THR A 329 -10.47 5.39 -1.92
C THR A 329 -9.80 6.50 -1.08
N PRO A 330 -10.54 7.20 -0.19
CA PRO A 330 -11.99 7.17 -0.02
C PRO A 330 -12.73 7.80 -1.20
N GLY A 331 -14.05 7.56 -1.29
CA GLY A 331 -14.92 8.14 -2.31
C GLY A 331 -15.07 7.28 -3.56
N CYS A 332 -14.31 6.19 -3.70
CA CYS A 332 -14.39 5.25 -4.84
C CYS A 332 -14.33 5.95 -6.19
N TYR A 333 -13.28 6.76 -6.38
CA TYR A 333 -13.05 7.54 -7.60
C TYR A 333 -12.25 6.77 -8.63
N GLU A 334 -12.44 7.16 -9.89
CA GLU A 334 -11.65 6.69 -11.03
C GLU A 334 -10.84 7.85 -11.61
N PHE A 335 -9.58 7.56 -11.94
CA PHE A 335 -8.66 8.49 -12.58
C PHE A 335 -8.09 7.86 -13.85
N ASP A 336 -7.79 8.70 -14.85
CA ASP A 336 -7.01 8.30 -16.02
C ASP A 336 -5.53 8.64 -15.77
N PRO A 337 -4.67 7.64 -15.57
CA PRO A 337 -3.25 7.87 -15.27
C PRO A 337 -2.39 8.09 -16.53
N ARG A 338 -3.00 8.05 -17.73
CA ARG A 338 -2.30 8.19 -19.02
C ARG A 338 -1.95 9.64 -19.35
#